data_95893cc6f7adcf618b552272376aa0b3
#
_entry.id   95893cc6f7adcf618b552272376aa0b3
#
_cell.length_a   1.000
_cell.length_b   1.000
_cell.length_c   1.000
_cell.angle_alpha   90.00
_cell.angle_beta   90.00
_cell.angle_gamma   90.00
#
_symmetry.space_group_name_H-M   'P 1'
#
loop_
_entity.id
_entity.type
_entity.pdbx_description
1 polymer ?
#
loop_
_entity_poly.entity_id
_entity_poly.type
_entity_poly.pdbx_seq_one_letter_code
_entity_poly.pdbx_strand_id
1 'polypeptide(L)'
;MVLHIRLLGRPRAEFDGRPMPGPRGRKTWALLAVLLLADQPSSRRSLANLLFPDADDPLGALRWTLSQLRGALRGHVTMGGDPVVIDVGPSCRVDVTELLSDRPGGHDGESGGLGPPETLLDGADGIAGVDFDLWLTAARHHLDTARGERLRLLANQALVSAKPSLAIAAAVRAVAVEPHEVASRATLVSSLVVAGNHPAALAQLREWSTWIRQELRIDRLMRDKPNEDGDDPSPPPDPDTTSRIEAGQAAMAAGAVPAGLEHLRDAVQLAGRRDDDQLHATALVALGGGLVHSVGAHVTEGIQALREGARLAQRAGSHGLVAEALRDLAYVENTSGRVEPTRRLLSSAAAAAGDDAHAMSSVRAVEGMFLADRGEHSRALRALRDSAQLAESAGHMRQAAWSISIASRSLLLQRELDTAAEYAEQALRIAAEERWTAMLPWMEAIQAELDLADGKIDQADRRLRRAWSLSLVLGDWCWQGMTARGLGLAAFARGDLPEALRWLDEAVRRAAEDLDRYAWIHAWVQEAVCRVTVTARLPRAAADVTRLANLAARSHQPEFTTRAEQHCMALLAPPTSAAMRRVRLPANP
;
A
#
# COMPACT_ATOMS: atom_id res chain seq x y z
N MET A 1 34.57 -12.81 -18.81
CA MET A 1 35.11 -11.44 -18.85
C MET A 1 33.93 -10.49 -18.91
N VAL A 2 33.79 -9.61 -17.93
CA VAL A 2 32.62 -8.74 -17.78
C VAL A 2 33.08 -7.28 -17.68
N LEU A 3 32.50 -6.41 -18.51
CA LEU A 3 32.66 -4.97 -18.43
C LEU A 3 31.67 -4.43 -17.38
N HIS A 4 32.15 -3.72 -16.38
CA HIS A 4 31.32 -2.99 -15.43
C HIS A 4 31.37 -1.50 -15.73
N ILE A 5 30.22 -0.91 -15.99
CA ILE A 5 30.05 0.54 -16.12
C ILE A 5 29.43 1.05 -14.83
N ARG A 6 30.10 1.94 -14.16
CA ARG A 6 29.62 2.60 -12.95
C ARG A 6 29.28 4.04 -13.23
N LEU A 7 28.00 4.38 -13.12
CA LEU A 7 27.46 5.73 -13.28
C LEU A 7 27.09 6.36 -11.94
N LEU A 8 26.94 5.53 -10.91
CA LEU A 8 26.81 5.98 -9.52
C LEU A 8 28.17 6.42 -9.00
N GLY A 9 28.23 7.59 -8.37
CA GLY A 9 29.46 8.27 -8.01
C GLY A 9 30.14 8.91 -9.24
N ARG A 10 31.46 9.01 -9.19
CA ARG A 10 32.27 9.46 -10.34
C ARG A 10 32.26 8.38 -11.43
N PRO A 11 31.81 8.70 -12.66
CA PRO A 11 31.69 7.72 -13.71
C PRO A 11 33.02 7.04 -14.05
N ARG A 12 32.99 5.70 -14.14
CA ARG A 12 34.16 4.88 -14.46
C ARG A 12 33.76 3.57 -15.15
N ALA A 13 34.73 2.96 -15.82
CA ALA A 13 34.59 1.63 -16.41
C ALA A 13 35.66 0.68 -15.84
N GLU A 14 35.28 -0.55 -15.60
CA GLU A 14 36.14 -1.61 -15.03
C GLU A 14 35.96 -2.88 -15.85
N PHE A 15 37.04 -3.58 -16.16
CA PHE A 15 37.01 -4.85 -16.88
C PHE A 15 37.58 -5.95 -15.99
N ASP A 16 36.76 -6.94 -15.64
CA ASP A 16 37.06 -7.98 -14.65
C ASP A 16 37.66 -7.41 -13.34
N GLY A 17 37.07 -6.31 -12.85
CA GLY A 17 37.48 -5.64 -11.60
C GLY A 17 38.73 -4.76 -11.70
N ARG A 18 39.30 -4.56 -12.91
CA ARG A 18 40.43 -3.65 -13.14
C ARG A 18 39.97 -2.38 -13.82
N PRO A 19 40.37 -1.19 -13.35
CA PRO A 19 40.05 0.06 -14.03
C PRO A 19 40.52 0.04 -15.50
N MET A 20 39.63 0.46 -16.40
CA MET A 20 39.97 0.63 -17.81
C MET A 20 39.74 2.09 -18.24
N PRO A 21 40.41 2.56 -19.34
CA PRO A 21 40.13 3.85 -19.91
C PRO A 21 38.69 3.91 -20.42
N GLY A 22 37.83 4.65 -19.70
CA GLY A 22 36.44 4.87 -20.09
C GLY A 22 36.29 5.99 -21.14
N PRO A 23 35.02 6.29 -21.50
CA PRO A 23 34.71 7.41 -22.38
C PRO A 23 35.28 8.73 -21.83
N ARG A 24 35.91 9.53 -22.73
CA ARG A 24 36.49 10.81 -22.35
C ARG A 24 35.43 11.92 -22.31
N GLY A 25 35.49 12.78 -21.28
CA GLY A 25 34.63 13.95 -21.15
C GLY A 25 33.33 13.69 -20.40
N ARG A 26 32.94 14.64 -19.54
CA ARG A 26 31.74 14.54 -18.69
C ARG A 26 30.45 14.43 -19.49
N LYS A 27 30.31 15.16 -20.61
CA LYS A 27 29.13 15.08 -21.49
C LYS A 27 28.98 13.72 -22.18
N THR A 28 30.07 12.96 -22.37
CA THR A 28 30.02 11.60 -22.93
C THR A 28 29.40 10.61 -21.92
N TRP A 29 29.76 10.71 -20.66
CA TRP A 29 29.15 9.94 -19.59
C TRP A 29 27.68 10.34 -19.34
N ALA A 30 27.38 11.65 -19.44
CA ALA A 30 26.02 12.15 -19.36
C ALA A 30 25.14 11.60 -20.49
N LEU A 31 25.64 11.57 -21.72
CA LEU A 31 24.93 10.94 -22.86
C LEU A 31 24.66 9.46 -22.62
N LEU A 32 25.64 8.72 -22.09
CA LEU A 32 25.47 7.30 -21.77
C LEU A 32 24.37 7.11 -20.71
N ALA A 33 24.36 7.91 -19.65
CA ALA A 33 23.36 7.86 -18.60
C ALA A 33 21.96 8.19 -19.14
N VAL A 34 21.83 9.23 -19.97
CA VAL A 34 20.55 9.62 -20.60
C VAL A 34 20.00 8.45 -21.45
N LEU A 35 20.87 7.80 -22.25
CA LEU A 35 20.43 6.68 -23.10
C LEU A 35 20.04 5.43 -22.31
N LEU A 36 20.71 5.15 -21.18
CA LEU A 36 20.45 3.97 -20.36
C LEU A 36 19.23 4.12 -19.45
N LEU A 37 18.92 5.35 -19.04
CA LEU A 37 17.80 5.66 -18.14
C LEU A 37 16.54 6.13 -18.87
N ALA A 38 16.59 6.25 -20.20
CA ALA A 38 15.44 6.65 -21.00
C ALA A 38 14.42 5.50 -21.10
N ASP A 39 13.16 5.75 -20.73
CA ASP A 39 12.06 4.79 -20.89
C ASP A 39 11.76 4.49 -22.38
N GLN A 40 12.07 5.44 -23.24
CA GLN A 40 11.87 5.34 -24.68
C GLN A 40 13.08 5.91 -25.47
N PRO A 41 13.39 5.36 -26.64
CA PRO A 41 14.47 5.88 -27.46
C PRO A 41 14.29 7.37 -27.80
N SER A 42 15.34 8.17 -27.60
CA SER A 42 15.31 9.61 -27.80
C SER A 42 15.82 10.00 -29.18
N SER A 43 15.17 11.00 -29.81
CA SER A 43 15.63 11.52 -31.10
C SER A 43 17.02 12.20 -30.97
N ARG A 44 17.81 12.16 -32.03
CA ARG A 44 19.11 12.87 -32.03
C ARG A 44 18.96 14.35 -31.76
N ARG A 45 17.87 14.95 -32.24
CA ARG A 45 17.59 16.37 -31.99
C ARG A 45 17.34 16.66 -30.52
N SER A 46 16.55 15.82 -29.85
CA SER A 46 16.29 15.96 -28.41
C SER A 46 17.55 15.80 -27.57
N LEU A 47 18.38 14.80 -27.90
CA LEU A 47 19.67 14.56 -27.23
C LEU A 47 20.67 15.72 -27.45
N ALA A 48 20.70 16.28 -28.64
CA ALA A 48 21.55 17.43 -28.98
C ALA A 48 21.12 18.67 -28.19
N ASN A 49 19.83 18.97 -28.15
CA ASN A 49 19.32 20.10 -27.38
C ASN A 49 19.55 19.93 -25.88
N LEU A 50 19.39 18.72 -25.34
CA LEU A 50 19.59 18.44 -23.91
C LEU A 50 21.06 18.62 -23.48
N LEU A 51 22.02 18.14 -24.29
CA LEU A 51 23.42 18.04 -23.87
C LEU A 51 24.33 19.12 -24.47
N PHE A 52 23.92 19.75 -25.56
CA PHE A 52 24.74 20.71 -26.31
C PHE A 52 23.96 21.97 -26.73
N PRO A 53 23.13 22.57 -25.80
CA PRO A 53 22.27 23.72 -26.17
C PRO A 53 23.10 24.92 -26.67
N ASP A 54 24.31 25.11 -26.15
CA ASP A 54 25.17 26.26 -26.45
C ASP A 54 26.23 25.98 -27.53
N ALA A 55 26.17 24.83 -28.20
CA ALA A 55 27.13 24.53 -29.27
C ALA A 55 26.69 25.14 -30.60
N ASP A 56 27.66 25.65 -31.40
CA ASP A 56 27.39 26.18 -32.74
C ASP A 56 26.78 25.12 -33.68
N ASP A 57 27.19 23.85 -33.56
CA ASP A 57 26.56 22.67 -34.21
C ASP A 57 26.24 21.60 -33.16
N PRO A 58 25.04 21.66 -32.49
CA PRO A 58 24.63 20.68 -31.48
C PRO A 58 24.58 19.23 -32.05
N LEU A 59 24.14 19.06 -33.27
CA LEU A 59 24.07 17.74 -33.91
C LEU A 59 25.48 17.20 -34.26
N GLY A 60 26.39 18.06 -34.64
CA GLY A 60 27.81 17.70 -34.88
C GLY A 60 28.48 17.29 -33.57
N ALA A 61 28.29 18.04 -32.50
CA ALA A 61 28.76 17.72 -31.15
C ALA A 61 28.22 16.36 -30.66
N LEU A 62 26.93 16.09 -30.87
CA LEU A 62 26.30 14.80 -30.52
C LEU A 62 26.91 13.65 -31.38
N ARG A 63 27.08 13.86 -32.69
CA ARG A 63 27.69 12.83 -33.59
C ARG A 63 29.09 12.45 -33.11
N TRP A 64 29.90 13.45 -32.78
CA TRP A 64 31.24 13.23 -32.23
C TRP A 64 31.21 12.47 -30.91
N THR A 65 30.33 12.87 -29.96
CA THR A 65 30.18 12.24 -28.66
C THR A 65 29.69 10.78 -28.76
N LEU A 66 28.72 10.48 -29.64
CA LEU A 66 28.30 9.12 -29.96
C LEU A 66 29.44 8.28 -30.56
N SER A 67 30.29 8.86 -31.42
CA SER A 67 31.46 8.17 -31.99
C SER A 67 32.50 7.83 -30.92
N GLN A 68 32.77 8.75 -29.97
CA GLN A 68 33.65 8.50 -28.84
C GLN A 68 33.10 7.39 -27.94
N LEU A 69 31.81 7.41 -27.66
CA LEU A 69 31.15 6.41 -26.82
C LEU A 69 31.23 5.00 -27.46
N ARG A 70 30.92 4.90 -28.76
CA ARG A 70 31.07 3.63 -29.53
C ARG A 70 32.50 3.12 -29.53
N GLY A 71 33.49 4.02 -29.69
CA GLY A 71 34.90 3.65 -29.67
C GLY A 71 35.34 3.10 -28.32
N ALA A 72 34.95 3.77 -27.22
CA ALA A 72 35.31 3.39 -25.85
C ALA A 72 34.65 2.09 -25.39
N LEU A 73 33.41 1.81 -25.80
CA LEU A 73 32.62 0.65 -25.37
C LEU A 73 32.47 -0.44 -26.45
N ARG A 74 33.35 -0.42 -27.47
CA ARG A 74 33.29 -1.34 -28.64
C ARG A 74 33.27 -2.81 -28.20
N GLY A 75 32.30 -3.57 -28.73
CA GLY A 75 32.13 -5.00 -28.46
C GLY A 75 31.27 -5.32 -27.22
N HIS A 76 30.93 -4.33 -26.40
CA HIS A 76 30.13 -4.51 -25.19
C HIS A 76 28.79 -3.78 -25.24
N VAL A 77 28.74 -2.65 -25.95
CA VAL A 77 27.52 -1.84 -26.09
C VAL A 77 27.38 -1.46 -27.58
N THR A 78 26.17 -1.63 -28.10
CA THR A 78 25.80 -1.15 -29.41
C THR A 78 24.85 0.02 -29.32
N MET A 79 24.98 1.00 -30.17
CA MET A 79 24.08 2.15 -30.21
C MET A 79 23.95 2.72 -31.61
N GLY A 80 22.75 3.11 -32.02
CA GLY A 80 22.51 3.64 -33.35
C GLY A 80 21.07 4.03 -33.62
N GLY A 81 20.79 4.44 -34.83
CA GLY A 81 19.45 4.84 -35.25
C GLY A 81 19.12 6.32 -35.02
N ASP A 82 17.90 6.69 -35.39
CA ASP A 82 17.19 7.90 -34.99
C ASP A 82 15.71 7.55 -34.99
N PRO A 83 15.10 7.39 -33.81
CA PRO A 83 15.66 7.64 -32.48
C PRO A 83 16.87 6.73 -32.13
N VAL A 84 17.72 7.22 -31.20
CA VAL A 84 18.94 6.50 -30.80
C VAL A 84 18.54 5.37 -29.84
N VAL A 85 18.86 4.13 -30.23
CA VAL A 85 18.69 2.93 -29.40
C VAL A 85 20.05 2.52 -28.87
N ILE A 86 20.09 2.13 -27.59
CA ILE A 86 21.25 1.53 -26.94
C ILE A 86 20.92 0.08 -26.57
N ASP A 87 21.83 -0.82 -26.82
CA ASP A 87 21.74 -2.22 -26.41
C ASP A 87 23.02 -2.61 -25.68
N VAL A 88 22.84 -3.11 -24.46
CA VAL A 88 23.91 -3.52 -23.55
C VAL A 88 24.06 -5.02 -23.66
N GLY A 89 25.19 -5.46 -24.19
CA GLY A 89 25.48 -6.88 -24.40
C GLY A 89 25.55 -7.67 -23.08
N PRO A 90 25.38 -8.99 -23.12
CA PRO A 90 25.31 -9.84 -21.94
C PRO A 90 26.63 -9.88 -21.11
N SER A 91 27.73 -9.44 -21.70
CA SER A 91 29.03 -9.30 -21.03
C SER A 91 29.27 -7.90 -20.44
N CYS A 92 28.27 -7.04 -20.39
CA CYS A 92 28.35 -5.71 -19.79
C CYS A 92 27.31 -5.56 -18.68
N ARG A 93 27.73 -5.04 -17.55
CA ARG A 93 26.88 -4.71 -16.42
C ARG A 93 26.93 -3.21 -16.15
N VAL A 94 25.78 -2.63 -15.83
CA VAL A 94 25.64 -1.21 -15.53
C VAL A 94 24.93 -1.05 -14.21
N ASP A 95 25.54 -0.37 -13.26
CA ASP A 95 25.05 -0.25 -11.88
C ASP A 95 23.64 0.37 -11.79
N VAL A 96 23.33 1.38 -12.60
CA VAL A 96 21.99 2.01 -12.62
C VAL A 96 20.93 1.08 -13.19
N THR A 97 21.23 0.27 -14.21
CA THR A 97 20.28 -0.70 -14.77
C THR A 97 20.10 -1.89 -13.83
N GLU A 98 21.14 -2.30 -13.12
CA GLU A 98 21.05 -3.32 -12.07
C GLU A 98 20.22 -2.83 -10.88
N LEU A 99 20.32 -1.55 -10.53
CA LEU A 99 19.51 -0.94 -9.46
C LEU A 99 18.02 -0.90 -9.84
N LEU A 100 17.69 -0.64 -11.11
CA LEU A 100 16.31 -0.56 -11.61
C LEU A 100 15.72 -1.93 -11.99
N SER A 101 16.55 -2.98 -12.12
CA SER A 101 16.06 -4.31 -12.48
C SER A 101 15.46 -5.04 -11.28
N ASP A 102 14.34 -5.76 -11.49
CA ASP A 102 13.68 -6.59 -10.46
C ASP A 102 14.47 -7.86 -10.08
N ARG A 103 15.60 -8.12 -10.71
CA ARG A 103 16.42 -9.30 -10.40
C ARG A 103 17.36 -8.98 -9.26
N PRO A 104 17.35 -9.75 -8.16
CA PRO A 104 18.45 -9.70 -7.20
C PRO A 104 19.72 -10.14 -7.93
N GLY A 105 20.58 -9.17 -8.24
CA GLY A 105 21.85 -9.43 -8.90
C GLY A 105 22.67 -10.41 -8.03
N GLY A 106 22.91 -11.59 -8.54
CA GLY A 106 23.84 -12.51 -7.93
C GLY A 106 25.24 -11.87 -7.91
N HIS A 107 25.90 -12.01 -6.76
CA HIS A 107 27.31 -11.75 -6.50
C HIS A 107 27.70 -10.45 -5.78
N ASP A 108 26.90 -10.00 -4.80
CA ASP A 108 27.51 -9.38 -3.63
C ASP A 108 26.98 -10.12 -2.40
N GLY A 109 27.78 -11.02 -1.88
CA GLY A 109 27.48 -11.77 -0.66
C GLY A 109 27.16 -10.81 0.47
N GLU A 110 26.37 -11.25 1.45
CA GLU A 110 25.88 -10.67 2.72
C GLU A 110 25.95 -9.14 2.93
N SER A 111 26.65 -8.38 2.06
CA SER A 111 26.85 -6.92 2.06
C SER A 111 26.17 -6.20 0.89
N GLY A 112 25.39 -6.88 0.06
CA GLY A 112 24.79 -6.36 -1.16
C GLY A 112 23.93 -5.12 -0.91
N GLY A 113 24.41 -3.97 -1.36
CA GLY A 113 23.66 -2.69 -1.29
C GLY A 113 23.91 -1.84 -0.04
N LEU A 114 24.70 -2.30 0.94
CA LEU A 114 25.03 -1.54 2.14
C LEU A 114 26.23 -0.58 1.99
N GLY A 115 26.74 -0.30 0.78
CA GLY A 115 27.73 0.73 0.47
C GLY A 115 27.18 2.16 0.69
N PRO A 116 28.02 3.19 0.87
CA PRO A 116 27.56 4.58 0.97
C PRO A 116 26.72 4.94 -0.27
N PRO A 117 25.69 5.81 -0.15
CA PRO A 117 24.90 6.25 -1.28
C PRO A 117 25.81 7.03 -2.25
N GLU A 118 26.02 6.51 -3.45
CA GLU A 118 26.73 7.20 -4.53
C GLU A 118 25.71 7.91 -5.41
N THR A 119 25.91 9.20 -5.66
CA THR A 119 25.02 10.05 -6.48
C THR A 119 25.27 9.78 -7.96
N LEU A 120 24.22 9.69 -8.78
CA LEU A 120 24.36 9.57 -10.24
C LEU A 120 25.20 10.71 -10.80
N LEU A 121 26.23 10.36 -11.60
CA LEU A 121 27.11 11.29 -12.30
C LEU A 121 27.69 12.37 -11.37
N ASP A 122 28.33 11.98 -10.29
CA ASP A 122 28.93 12.92 -9.34
C ASP A 122 29.86 13.93 -10.06
N GLY A 123 29.62 15.22 -9.83
CA GLY A 123 30.35 16.33 -10.47
C GLY A 123 29.89 16.66 -11.90
N ALA A 124 28.72 16.18 -12.34
CA ALA A 124 28.15 16.52 -13.65
C ALA A 124 27.17 17.70 -13.62
N ASP A 125 26.95 18.32 -12.48
CA ASP A 125 26.07 19.47 -12.35
C ASP A 125 26.61 20.66 -13.17
N GLY A 126 25.72 21.36 -13.89
CA GLY A 126 26.05 22.54 -14.71
C GLY A 126 26.85 22.26 -16.00
N ILE A 127 26.99 21.03 -16.44
CA ILE A 127 27.81 20.71 -17.63
C ILE A 127 27.12 20.96 -18.97
N ALA A 128 25.77 20.99 -19.00
CA ALA A 128 25.01 21.03 -20.25
C ALA A 128 23.77 21.96 -20.21
N GLY A 129 23.66 22.82 -19.20
CA GLY A 129 22.57 23.79 -19.07
C GLY A 129 21.39 23.27 -18.24
N VAL A 130 20.39 24.14 -18.08
CA VAL A 130 19.28 23.96 -17.13
C VAL A 130 18.45 22.69 -17.40
N ASP A 131 18.17 22.40 -18.66
CA ASP A 131 17.35 21.22 -19.03
C ASP A 131 18.02 19.91 -18.63
N PHE A 132 19.34 19.83 -18.79
CA PHE A 132 20.11 18.67 -18.34
C PHE A 132 20.15 18.59 -16.80
N ASP A 133 20.30 19.70 -16.10
CA ASP A 133 20.31 19.71 -14.64
C ASP A 133 18.94 19.30 -14.06
N LEU A 134 17.85 19.69 -14.71
CA LEU A 134 16.49 19.22 -14.36
C LEU A 134 16.35 17.72 -14.61
N TRP A 135 16.79 17.23 -15.77
CA TRP A 135 16.82 15.81 -16.06
C TRP A 135 17.66 15.02 -15.04
N LEU A 136 18.86 15.52 -14.73
CA LEU A 136 19.78 14.89 -13.78
C LEU A 136 19.16 14.80 -12.37
N THR A 137 18.50 15.87 -11.94
CA THR A 137 17.77 15.91 -10.66
C THR A 137 16.66 14.88 -10.62
N ALA A 138 15.84 14.81 -11.66
CA ALA A 138 14.77 13.82 -11.77
C ALA A 138 15.31 12.38 -11.82
N ALA A 139 16.39 12.13 -12.57
CA ALA A 139 17.03 10.82 -12.66
C ALA A 139 17.65 10.38 -11.32
N ARG A 140 18.29 11.30 -10.57
CA ARG A 140 18.78 11.05 -9.21
C ARG A 140 17.65 10.66 -8.28
N HIS A 141 16.56 11.42 -8.28
CA HIS A 141 15.39 11.13 -7.45
C HIS A 141 14.79 9.75 -7.78
N HIS A 142 14.65 9.41 -9.07
CA HIS A 142 14.15 8.10 -9.49
C HIS A 142 15.04 6.94 -9.00
N LEU A 143 16.37 7.09 -9.08
CA LEU A 143 17.31 6.09 -8.59
C LEU A 143 17.33 5.99 -7.05
N ASP A 144 17.18 7.11 -6.34
CA ASP A 144 17.09 7.11 -4.88
C ASP A 144 15.80 6.42 -4.41
N THR A 145 14.68 6.64 -5.08
CA THR A 145 13.43 5.90 -4.82
C THR A 145 13.60 4.39 -5.03
N ALA A 146 14.19 3.97 -6.14
CA ALA A 146 14.46 2.55 -6.40
C ALA A 146 15.41 1.94 -5.37
N ARG A 147 16.43 2.70 -4.95
CA ARG A 147 17.35 2.28 -3.88
C ARG A 147 16.66 2.15 -2.53
N GLY A 148 15.81 3.12 -2.17
CA GLY A 148 15.00 3.09 -0.95
C GLY A 148 14.10 1.86 -0.90
N GLU A 149 13.40 1.55 -1.99
CA GLU A 149 12.57 0.35 -2.14
C GLU A 149 13.37 -0.94 -1.94
N ARG A 150 14.54 -1.04 -2.56
CA ARG A 150 15.44 -2.19 -2.43
C ARG A 150 15.93 -2.40 -0.99
N LEU A 151 16.30 -1.32 -0.32
CA LEU A 151 16.74 -1.36 1.09
C LEU A 151 15.59 -1.76 2.02
N ARG A 152 14.36 -1.29 1.77
CA ARG A 152 13.16 -1.74 2.51
C ARG A 152 12.89 -3.23 2.29
N LEU A 153 12.98 -3.70 1.05
CA LEU A 153 12.85 -5.13 0.74
C LEU A 153 13.89 -5.97 1.47
N LEU A 154 15.16 -5.54 1.47
CA LEU A 154 16.24 -6.21 2.19
C LEU A 154 15.97 -6.23 3.70
N ALA A 155 15.53 -5.11 4.28
CA ALA A 155 15.18 -5.03 5.69
C ALA A 155 14.06 -6.02 6.04
N ASN A 156 13.00 -6.06 5.24
CA ASN A 156 11.87 -6.98 5.45
C ASN A 156 12.29 -8.45 5.30
N GLN A 157 13.11 -8.78 4.29
CA GLN A 157 13.67 -10.13 4.13
C GLN A 157 14.55 -10.53 5.32
N ALA A 158 15.34 -9.60 5.84
CA ALA A 158 16.17 -9.82 7.01
C ALA A 158 15.33 -10.05 8.27
N LEU A 159 14.20 -9.36 8.44
CA LEU A 159 13.26 -9.61 9.55
C LEU A 159 12.65 -11.01 9.46
N VAL A 160 12.19 -11.42 8.28
CA VAL A 160 11.65 -12.77 8.03
C VAL A 160 12.69 -13.85 8.29
N SER A 161 13.97 -13.56 7.99
CA SER A 161 15.10 -14.47 8.18
C SER A 161 15.71 -14.42 9.60
N ALA A 162 15.03 -13.76 10.55
CA ALA A 162 15.50 -13.56 11.93
C ALA A 162 16.91 -12.92 12.03
N LYS A 163 17.24 -11.99 11.12
CA LYS A 163 18.49 -11.23 11.10
C LYS A 163 18.23 -9.74 11.46
N PRO A 164 17.86 -9.41 12.71
CA PRO A 164 17.40 -8.05 13.07
C PRO A 164 18.47 -6.97 12.87
N SER A 165 19.75 -7.29 13.09
CA SER A 165 20.84 -6.34 12.87
C SER A 165 20.98 -5.92 11.41
N LEU A 166 20.80 -6.85 10.46
CA LEU A 166 20.79 -6.57 9.03
C LEU A 166 19.56 -5.75 8.65
N ALA A 167 18.39 -6.07 9.22
CA ALA A 167 17.18 -5.33 9.01
C ALA A 167 17.32 -3.86 9.44
N ILE A 168 17.85 -3.61 10.64
CA ILE A 168 18.12 -2.26 11.14
C ILE A 168 19.10 -1.52 10.21
N ALA A 169 20.22 -2.18 9.83
CA ALA A 169 21.22 -1.56 8.96
C ALA A 169 20.64 -1.16 7.60
N ALA A 170 19.82 -2.01 6.99
CA ALA A 170 19.15 -1.71 5.73
C ALA A 170 18.10 -0.60 5.89
N ALA A 171 17.29 -0.65 6.95
CA ALA A 171 16.26 0.35 7.22
C ALA A 171 16.84 1.74 7.54
N VAL A 172 17.93 1.84 8.32
CA VAL A 172 18.65 3.10 8.56
C VAL A 172 19.12 3.72 7.25
N ARG A 173 19.59 2.89 6.31
CA ARG A 173 20.02 3.38 5.00
C ARG A 173 18.87 3.78 4.10
N ALA A 174 17.73 3.07 4.15
CA ALA A 174 16.53 3.49 3.45
C ALA A 174 16.10 4.89 3.91
N VAL A 175 16.12 5.15 5.22
CA VAL A 175 15.84 6.49 5.76
C VAL A 175 16.89 7.53 5.35
N ALA A 176 18.17 7.15 5.24
CA ALA A 176 19.21 8.07 4.80
C ALA A 176 19.09 8.45 3.31
N VAL A 177 18.61 7.54 2.46
CA VAL A 177 18.37 7.79 1.03
C VAL A 177 17.08 8.57 0.82
N GLU A 178 16.01 8.22 1.56
CA GLU A 178 14.70 8.87 1.47
C GLU A 178 14.25 9.37 2.87
N PRO A 179 14.80 10.50 3.35
CA PRO A 179 14.53 10.98 4.73
C PRO A 179 13.06 11.31 4.99
N HIS A 180 12.32 11.63 3.93
CA HIS A 180 10.92 12.06 3.99
C HIS A 180 9.93 10.94 3.65
N GLU A 181 10.44 9.76 3.25
CA GLU A 181 9.59 8.64 2.87
C GLU A 181 9.08 7.89 4.13
N VAL A 182 7.76 7.88 4.28
CA VAL A 182 7.05 7.26 5.40
C VAL A 182 7.38 5.77 5.53
N ALA A 183 7.41 5.05 4.41
CA ALA A 183 7.68 3.62 4.39
C ALA A 183 9.09 3.28 4.89
N SER A 184 10.09 4.10 4.59
CA SER A 184 11.47 3.92 5.06
C SER A 184 11.57 4.07 6.59
N ARG A 185 10.91 5.09 7.15
CA ARG A 185 10.88 5.31 8.61
C ARG A 185 10.08 4.23 9.33
N ALA A 186 8.94 3.81 8.80
CA ALA A 186 8.16 2.72 9.37
C ALA A 186 8.94 1.40 9.39
N THR A 187 9.68 1.09 8.31
CA THR A 187 10.56 -0.08 8.25
C THR A 187 11.65 -0.03 9.31
N LEU A 188 12.22 1.15 9.59
CA LEU A 188 13.22 1.32 10.65
C LEU A 188 12.60 1.09 12.03
N VAL A 189 11.45 1.69 12.31
CA VAL A 189 10.75 1.49 13.58
C VAL A 189 10.42 0.02 13.80
N SER A 190 9.84 -0.65 12.80
CA SER A 190 9.51 -2.08 12.86
C SER A 190 10.76 -2.94 13.10
N SER A 191 11.87 -2.63 12.42
CA SER A 191 13.14 -3.36 12.59
C SER A 191 13.69 -3.20 14.01
N LEU A 192 13.59 -2.01 14.61
CA LEU A 192 14.00 -1.74 15.99
C LEU A 192 13.11 -2.45 17.00
N VAL A 193 11.80 -2.48 16.78
CA VAL A 193 10.83 -3.18 17.65
C VAL A 193 11.10 -4.68 17.65
N VAL A 194 11.26 -5.31 16.48
CA VAL A 194 11.55 -6.74 16.35
C VAL A 194 12.89 -7.10 16.98
N ALA A 195 13.87 -6.19 16.93
CA ALA A 195 15.15 -6.35 17.61
C ALA A 195 15.10 -6.14 19.15
N GLY A 196 13.93 -5.81 19.70
CA GLY A 196 13.76 -5.50 21.14
C GLY A 196 14.29 -4.12 21.55
N ASN A 197 14.69 -3.26 20.60
CA ASN A 197 15.21 -1.92 20.89
C ASN A 197 14.08 -0.88 20.94
N HIS A 198 13.16 -1.06 21.88
CA HIS A 198 12.00 -0.17 22.06
C HIS A 198 12.37 1.31 22.33
N PRO A 199 13.43 1.62 23.12
CA PRO A 199 13.81 3.02 23.32
C PRO A 199 14.19 3.74 22.02
N ALA A 200 14.95 3.08 21.14
CA ALA A 200 15.33 3.64 19.84
C ALA A 200 14.13 3.77 18.90
N ALA A 201 13.21 2.82 18.90
CA ALA A 201 11.98 2.89 18.12
C ALA A 201 11.12 4.10 18.54
N LEU A 202 10.94 4.32 19.84
CA LEU A 202 10.21 5.48 20.39
C LEU A 202 10.92 6.80 20.06
N ALA A 203 12.28 6.84 20.08
CA ALA A 203 13.04 8.02 19.69
C ALA A 203 12.79 8.39 18.23
N GLN A 204 12.79 7.40 17.31
CA GLN A 204 12.51 7.61 15.89
C GLN A 204 11.07 8.12 15.67
N LEU A 205 10.09 7.60 16.37
CA LEU A 205 8.71 8.07 16.30
C LEU A 205 8.56 9.53 16.78
N ARG A 206 9.24 9.92 17.86
CA ARG A 206 9.23 11.31 18.36
C ARG A 206 9.90 12.27 17.38
N GLU A 207 11.05 11.90 16.85
CA GLU A 207 11.77 12.69 15.84
C GLU A 207 10.90 12.92 14.60
N TRP A 208 10.25 11.87 14.12
CA TRP A 208 9.36 11.95 12.97
C TRP A 208 8.11 12.80 13.23
N SER A 209 7.47 12.67 14.39
CA SER A 209 6.32 13.51 14.74
C SER A 209 6.69 15.00 14.86
N THR A 210 7.91 15.29 15.30
CA THR A 210 8.43 16.66 15.37
C THR A 210 8.68 17.23 13.98
N TRP A 211 9.28 16.42 13.08
CA TRP A 211 9.50 16.81 11.70
C TRP A 211 8.18 17.07 10.94
N ILE A 212 7.17 16.18 11.06
CA ILE A 212 5.84 16.37 10.45
C ILE A 212 5.23 17.70 10.88
N ARG A 213 5.28 18.03 12.17
CA ARG A 213 4.77 19.31 12.69
C ARG A 213 5.49 20.51 12.09
N GLN A 214 6.81 20.45 11.94
CA GLN A 214 7.61 21.53 11.36
C GLN A 214 7.33 21.71 9.87
N GLU A 215 7.31 20.62 9.10
CA GLU A 215 7.16 20.64 7.64
C GLU A 215 5.75 21.07 7.20
N LEU A 216 4.71 20.60 7.89
CA LEU A 216 3.33 21.00 7.64
C LEU A 216 2.99 22.39 8.20
N ARG A 217 3.96 23.10 8.83
CA ARG A 217 3.75 24.42 9.45
C ARG A 217 2.60 24.44 10.46
N ILE A 218 2.31 23.31 11.07
CA ILE A 218 1.23 23.18 12.07
C ILE A 218 1.48 24.16 13.23
N ASP A 219 2.76 24.39 13.59
CA ASP A 219 3.15 25.37 14.60
C ASP A 219 2.84 26.84 14.21
N ARG A 220 2.69 27.15 12.91
CA ARG A 220 2.23 28.48 12.46
C ARG A 220 0.71 28.62 12.56
N LEU A 221 -0.03 27.58 12.16
CA LEU A 221 -1.49 27.55 12.28
C LEU A 221 -1.95 27.60 13.73
N MET A 222 -1.13 27.08 14.66
CA MET A 222 -1.44 27.11 16.11
C MET A 222 -1.01 28.42 16.77
N ARG A 223 -0.17 29.25 16.14
CA ARG A 223 0.29 30.55 16.67
C ARG A 223 -0.49 31.77 16.17
N ASP A 224 -1.28 31.65 15.13
CA ASP A 224 -2.08 32.73 14.57
C ASP A 224 -3.46 32.90 15.23
N LYS A 225 -3.56 32.60 16.54
CA LYS A 225 -4.69 33.13 17.35
C LYS A 225 -4.30 34.54 17.82
N PRO A 226 -5.18 35.55 17.64
CA PRO A 226 -4.90 36.89 18.14
C PRO A 226 -4.70 36.86 19.66
N ASN A 227 -3.57 37.37 20.11
CA ASN A 227 -3.30 37.69 21.50
C ASN A 227 -4.35 38.69 21.98
N GLU A 228 -5.26 38.26 22.85
CA GLU A 228 -5.89 39.18 23.78
C GLU A 228 -5.03 39.18 25.06
N ASP A 229 -4.55 40.37 25.40
CA ASP A 229 -3.65 40.66 26.50
C ASP A 229 -4.16 40.12 27.84
N GLY A 230 -3.31 39.43 28.59
CA GLY A 230 -3.55 39.01 29.97
C GLY A 230 -2.38 38.21 30.53
N ASP A 231 -1.54 38.90 31.26
CA ASP A 231 -0.39 38.43 32.05
C ASP A 231 -0.85 37.38 33.08
N ASP A 232 -0.51 36.07 32.88
CA ASP A 232 -0.34 35.07 33.97
C ASP A 232 0.33 33.80 33.41
N PRO A 233 1.41 33.27 34.02
CA PRO A 233 2.02 32.02 33.58
C PRO A 233 1.25 30.80 34.13
N SER A 234 0.06 30.59 33.61
CA SER A 234 -0.68 29.34 33.81
C SER A 234 -0.16 28.28 32.83
N PRO A 235 -0.12 27.00 33.21
CA PRO A 235 0.24 25.91 32.32
C PRO A 235 -0.66 25.94 31.07
N PRO A 236 -0.15 25.55 29.87
CA PRO A 236 -0.91 25.64 28.65
C PRO A 236 -2.28 24.95 28.83
N PRO A 237 -3.38 25.56 28.35
CA PRO A 237 -4.70 25.01 28.52
C PRO A 237 -4.74 23.60 27.94
N ASP A 238 -5.20 22.63 28.75
CA ASP A 238 -5.37 21.24 28.34
C ASP A 238 -6.34 21.23 27.15
N PRO A 239 -5.96 20.68 25.97
CA PRO A 239 -6.79 20.73 24.78
C PRO A 239 -8.16 20.13 25.11
N ASP A 240 -9.24 20.81 24.69
CA ASP A 240 -10.61 20.37 24.90
C ASP A 240 -10.80 18.91 24.42
N THR A 241 -11.60 18.15 25.14
CA THR A 241 -11.92 16.75 24.83
C THR A 241 -12.36 16.58 23.36
N THR A 242 -13.15 17.52 22.84
CA THR A 242 -13.59 17.53 21.43
C THR A 242 -12.41 17.62 20.47
N SER A 243 -11.46 18.52 20.73
CA SER A 243 -10.24 18.65 19.89
C SER A 243 -9.39 17.38 19.89
N ARG A 244 -9.36 16.64 21.01
CA ARG A 244 -8.66 15.35 21.08
C ARG A 244 -9.39 14.26 20.30
N ILE A 245 -10.73 14.23 20.31
CA ILE A 245 -11.51 13.31 19.47
C ILE A 245 -11.24 13.58 18.01
N GLU A 246 -11.31 14.85 17.58
CA GLU A 246 -11.04 15.25 16.19
C GLU A 246 -9.60 14.91 15.75
N ALA A 247 -8.61 15.24 16.59
CA ALA A 247 -7.21 14.90 16.33
C ALA A 247 -7.00 13.39 16.23
N GLY A 248 -7.63 12.60 17.10
CA GLY A 248 -7.59 11.15 17.08
C GLY A 248 -8.18 10.58 15.80
N GLN A 249 -9.37 11.01 15.41
CA GLN A 249 -10.03 10.57 14.18
C GLN A 249 -9.24 10.97 12.91
N ALA A 250 -8.68 12.18 12.89
CA ALA A 250 -7.83 12.64 11.78
C ALA A 250 -6.55 11.81 11.66
N ALA A 251 -5.89 11.51 12.79
CA ALA A 251 -4.70 10.65 12.82
C ALA A 251 -5.02 9.22 12.35
N MET A 252 -6.16 8.65 12.78
CA MET A 252 -6.63 7.34 12.32
C MET A 252 -6.84 7.32 10.80
N ALA A 253 -7.52 8.33 10.26
CA ALA A 253 -7.77 8.44 8.81
C ALA A 253 -6.48 8.59 8.00
N ALA A 254 -5.49 9.30 8.53
CA ALA A 254 -4.17 9.44 7.92
C ALA A 254 -3.29 8.18 8.03
N GLY A 255 -3.74 7.15 8.78
CA GLY A 255 -2.99 5.92 9.01
C GLY A 255 -2.03 5.95 10.20
N ALA A 256 -2.03 7.01 10.99
CA ALA A 256 -1.24 7.12 12.22
C ALA A 256 -1.99 6.49 13.42
N VAL A 257 -2.34 5.20 13.28
CA VAL A 257 -3.23 4.47 14.21
C VAL A 257 -2.79 4.56 15.67
N PRO A 258 -1.53 4.32 16.07
CA PRO A 258 -1.12 4.40 17.47
C PRO A 258 -1.35 5.79 18.07
N ALA A 259 -1.00 6.86 17.35
CA ALA A 259 -1.19 8.24 17.80
C ALA A 259 -2.69 8.59 17.89
N GLY A 260 -3.47 8.13 16.91
CA GLY A 260 -4.92 8.31 16.92
C GLY A 260 -5.59 7.67 18.15
N LEU A 261 -5.24 6.44 18.47
CA LEU A 261 -5.74 5.72 19.64
C LEU A 261 -5.30 6.38 20.96
N GLU A 262 -4.08 6.93 21.04
CA GLU A 262 -3.61 7.68 22.20
C GLU A 262 -4.49 8.91 22.45
N HIS A 263 -4.73 9.73 21.42
CA HIS A 263 -5.62 10.88 21.51
C HIS A 263 -7.04 10.50 21.93
N LEU A 264 -7.59 9.40 21.38
CA LEU A 264 -8.95 8.95 21.73
C LEU A 264 -9.01 8.41 23.16
N ARG A 265 -8.00 7.70 23.67
CA ARG A 265 -7.93 7.26 25.07
C ARG A 265 -7.82 8.45 26.03
N ASP A 266 -7.01 9.44 25.67
CA ASP A 266 -6.92 10.68 26.44
C ASP A 266 -8.27 11.41 26.49
N ALA A 267 -8.99 11.47 25.37
CA ALA A 267 -10.33 12.05 25.31
C ALA A 267 -11.31 11.33 26.24
N VAL A 268 -11.29 10.00 26.28
CA VAL A 268 -12.12 9.20 27.20
C VAL A 268 -11.79 9.50 28.65
N GLN A 269 -10.50 9.61 29.00
CA GLN A 269 -10.08 9.93 30.37
C GLN A 269 -10.51 11.35 30.80
N LEU A 270 -10.39 12.33 29.90
CA LEU A 270 -10.81 13.71 30.14
C LEU A 270 -12.33 13.82 30.31
N ALA A 271 -13.09 13.20 29.42
CA ALA A 271 -14.54 13.17 29.46
C ALA A 271 -15.06 12.47 30.74
N GLY A 272 -14.43 11.36 31.15
CA GLY A 272 -14.81 10.62 32.35
C GLY A 272 -14.62 11.37 33.68
N ARG A 273 -13.86 12.49 33.68
CA ARG A 273 -13.71 13.38 34.85
C ARG A 273 -14.81 14.45 34.93
N ARG A 274 -15.63 14.57 33.90
CA ARG A 274 -16.72 15.54 33.79
C ARG A 274 -18.05 14.84 33.99
N ASP A 275 -19.02 15.54 34.58
CA ASP A 275 -20.41 15.06 34.69
C ASP A 275 -21.18 15.38 33.39
N ASP A 276 -20.67 14.82 32.26
CA ASP A 276 -21.23 15.01 30.92
C ASP A 276 -21.27 13.65 30.19
N ASP A 277 -22.39 12.96 30.37
CA ASP A 277 -22.63 11.64 29.75
C ASP A 277 -22.55 11.69 28.22
N GLN A 278 -22.94 12.80 27.58
CA GLN A 278 -22.90 12.92 26.11
C GLN A 278 -21.48 13.02 25.61
N LEU A 279 -20.65 13.88 26.18
CA LEU A 279 -19.25 14.04 25.79
C LEU A 279 -18.47 12.75 26.06
N HIS A 280 -18.71 12.09 27.19
CA HIS A 280 -18.07 10.82 27.52
C HIS A 280 -18.50 9.70 26.56
N ALA A 281 -19.80 9.63 26.20
CA ALA A 281 -20.29 8.72 25.17
C ALA A 281 -19.62 8.96 23.81
N THR A 282 -19.49 10.23 23.40
CA THR A 282 -18.83 10.60 22.13
C THR A 282 -17.38 10.11 22.09
N ALA A 283 -16.62 10.33 23.17
CA ALA A 283 -15.23 9.87 23.27
C ALA A 283 -15.12 8.33 23.23
N LEU A 284 -16.01 7.63 23.95
CA LEU A 284 -16.04 6.16 23.99
C LEU A 284 -16.43 5.56 22.64
N VAL A 285 -17.42 6.12 21.94
CA VAL A 285 -17.83 5.65 20.62
C VAL A 285 -16.73 5.89 19.60
N ALA A 286 -16.08 7.06 19.62
CA ALA A 286 -14.95 7.35 18.77
C ALA A 286 -13.76 6.40 19.02
N LEU A 287 -13.42 6.14 20.29
CA LEU A 287 -12.37 5.17 20.65
C LEU A 287 -12.76 3.76 20.21
N GLY A 288 -13.98 3.34 20.53
CA GLY A 288 -14.49 2.01 20.19
C GLY A 288 -14.49 1.75 18.69
N GLY A 289 -14.99 2.71 17.89
CA GLY A 289 -14.93 2.67 16.43
C GLY A 289 -13.50 2.60 15.91
N GLY A 290 -12.60 3.45 16.42
CA GLY A 290 -11.19 3.42 16.09
C GLY A 290 -10.55 2.04 16.34
N LEU A 291 -10.83 1.42 17.47
CA LEU A 291 -10.28 0.12 17.85
C LEU A 291 -10.81 -1.05 16.99
N VAL A 292 -12.11 -1.05 16.66
CA VAL A 292 -12.71 -2.17 15.90
C VAL A 292 -12.43 -2.11 14.40
N HIS A 293 -12.14 -0.89 13.88
CA HIS A 293 -11.86 -0.72 12.45
C HIS A 293 -10.36 -0.75 12.10
N SER A 294 -9.45 -0.64 13.08
CA SER A 294 -8.04 -0.37 12.77
C SER A 294 -7.09 -1.52 13.03
N VAL A 295 -7.35 -2.39 13.99
CA VAL A 295 -6.41 -3.48 14.31
C VAL A 295 -7.14 -4.60 15.08
N GLY A 296 -7.12 -5.81 14.54
CA GLY A 296 -7.79 -6.98 15.15
C GLY A 296 -7.40 -7.30 16.60
N ALA A 297 -6.25 -6.83 17.09
CA ALA A 297 -5.76 -7.09 18.44
C ALA A 297 -6.56 -6.38 19.58
N HIS A 298 -7.30 -5.31 19.26
CA HIS A 298 -8.00 -4.49 20.25
C HIS A 298 -9.54 -4.60 20.22
N VAL A 299 -10.09 -5.57 19.54
CA VAL A 299 -11.54 -5.74 19.37
C VAL A 299 -12.26 -5.86 20.72
N THR A 300 -11.67 -6.50 21.73
CA THR A 300 -12.29 -6.65 23.05
C THR A 300 -12.43 -5.30 23.78
N GLU A 301 -11.38 -4.47 23.78
CA GLU A 301 -11.41 -3.09 24.31
C GLU A 301 -12.44 -2.25 23.55
N GLY A 302 -12.44 -2.33 22.21
CA GLY A 302 -13.38 -1.61 21.36
C GLY A 302 -14.84 -1.97 21.64
N ILE A 303 -15.16 -3.28 21.75
CA ILE A 303 -16.51 -3.74 22.13
C ILE A 303 -16.95 -3.18 23.48
N GLN A 304 -16.05 -3.16 24.47
CA GLN A 304 -16.37 -2.61 25.79
C GLN A 304 -16.64 -1.11 25.72
N ALA A 305 -15.79 -0.35 25.01
CA ALA A 305 -15.98 1.08 24.81
C ALA A 305 -17.29 1.39 24.09
N LEU A 306 -17.62 0.66 23.02
CA LEU A 306 -18.88 0.83 22.29
C LEU A 306 -20.11 0.52 23.13
N ARG A 307 -20.08 -0.54 23.95
CA ARG A 307 -21.20 -0.88 24.84
C ARG A 307 -21.42 0.18 25.92
N GLU A 308 -20.35 0.65 26.54
CA GLU A 308 -20.44 1.70 27.56
C GLU A 308 -20.83 3.04 26.92
N GLY A 309 -20.27 3.37 25.75
CA GLY A 309 -20.65 4.55 24.96
C GLY A 309 -22.14 4.54 24.60
N ALA A 310 -22.67 3.41 24.12
CA ALA A 310 -24.09 3.26 23.81
C ALA A 310 -24.97 3.45 25.06
N ARG A 311 -24.54 2.93 26.21
CA ARG A 311 -25.28 3.08 27.49
C ARG A 311 -25.32 4.53 27.97
N LEU A 312 -24.19 5.25 27.86
CA LEU A 312 -24.13 6.67 28.23
C LEU A 312 -24.92 7.53 27.23
N ALA A 313 -24.79 7.28 25.92
CA ALA A 313 -25.55 7.95 24.89
C ALA A 313 -27.07 7.77 25.06
N GLN A 314 -27.51 6.57 25.47
CA GLN A 314 -28.91 6.30 25.77
C GLN A 314 -29.42 7.14 26.97
N ARG A 315 -28.59 7.30 28.04
CA ARG A 315 -28.94 8.16 29.17
C ARG A 315 -28.98 9.63 28.80
N ALA A 316 -28.06 10.06 27.96
CA ALA A 316 -28.02 11.44 27.47
C ALA A 316 -29.08 11.76 26.38
N GLY A 317 -29.87 10.76 25.96
CA GLY A 317 -30.85 10.93 24.88
C GLY A 317 -30.24 11.15 23.48
N SER A 318 -28.96 10.81 23.31
CA SER A 318 -28.24 11.00 22.03
C SER A 318 -28.43 9.78 21.13
N HIS A 319 -29.55 9.76 20.40
CA HIS A 319 -29.94 8.62 19.56
C HIS A 319 -28.96 8.36 18.42
N GLY A 320 -28.35 9.41 17.84
CA GLY A 320 -27.31 9.28 16.80
C GLY A 320 -26.09 8.50 17.30
N LEU A 321 -25.56 8.83 18.49
CA LEU A 321 -24.44 8.09 19.09
C LEU A 321 -24.80 6.63 19.44
N VAL A 322 -26.04 6.37 19.86
CA VAL A 322 -26.54 5.01 20.06
C VAL A 322 -26.50 4.23 18.75
N ALA A 323 -26.97 4.86 17.66
CA ALA A 323 -26.96 4.23 16.33
C ALA A 323 -25.54 3.92 15.85
N GLU A 324 -24.59 4.85 16.04
CA GLU A 324 -23.18 4.65 15.68
C GLU A 324 -22.55 3.49 16.47
N ALA A 325 -22.72 3.47 17.79
CA ALA A 325 -22.18 2.40 18.63
C ALA A 325 -22.75 1.02 18.26
N LEU A 326 -24.07 0.95 18.02
CA LEU A 326 -24.73 -0.29 17.61
C LEU A 326 -24.31 -0.74 16.22
N ARG A 327 -24.09 0.20 15.29
CA ARG A 327 -23.57 -0.05 13.96
C ARG A 327 -22.16 -0.65 14.00
N ASP A 328 -21.25 -0.12 14.86
CA ASP A 328 -19.91 -0.65 15.02
C ASP A 328 -19.90 -2.03 15.69
N LEU A 329 -20.79 -2.26 16.65
CA LEU A 329 -20.99 -3.60 17.19
C LEU A 329 -21.52 -4.57 16.13
N ALA A 330 -22.42 -4.11 15.23
CA ALA A 330 -22.89 -4.92 14.11
C ALA A 330 -21.77 -5.24 13.10
N TYR A 331 -20.87 -4.29 12.84
CA TYR A 331 -19.68 -4.51 12.04
C TYR A 331 -18.81 -5.63 12.61
N VAL A 332 -18.53 -5.63 13.91
CA VAL A 332 -17.75 -6.69 14.59
C VAL A 332 -18.43 -8.06 14.49
N GLU A 333 -19.75 -8.11 14.66
CA GLU A 333 -20.51 -9.36 14.53
C GLU A 333 -20.49 -9.88 13.07
N ASN A 334 -20.59 -8.95 12.09
CA ASN A 334 -20.54 -9.30 10.67
C ASN A 334 -19.16 -9.84 10.26
N THR A 335 -18.09 -9.15 10.64
CA THR A 335 -16.73 -9.61 10.33
C THR A 335 -16.41 -10.97 10.95
N SER A 336 -17.00 -11.26 12.10
CA SER A 336 -16.93 -12.59 12.76
C SER A 336 -17.87 -13.64 12.15
N GLY A 337 -18.63 -13.32 11.10
CA GLY A 337 -19.56 -14.22 10.43
C GLY A 337 -20.84 -14.55 11.21
N ARG A 338 -21.19 -13.77 12.24
CA ARG A 338 -22.34 -14.01 13.11
C ARG A 338 -23.62 -13.33 12.61
N VAL A 339 -24.43 -14.05 11.89
CA VAL A 339 -25.57 -13.52 11.12
C VAL A 339 -26.68 -12.90 11.99
N GLU A 340 -27.22 -13.66 12.96
CA GLU A 340 -28.37 -13.20 13.74
C GLU A 340 -28.03 -12.05 14.70
N PRO A 341 -26.85 -12.03 15.38
CA PRO A 341 -26.43 -10.86 16.14
C PRO A 341 -26.29 -9.60 15.26
N THR A 342 -25.67 -9.73 14.06
CA THR A 342 -25.53 -8.62 13.11
C THR A 342 -26.89 -8.04 12.73
N ARG A 343 -27.84 -8.90 12.34
CA ARG A 343 -29.18 -8.45 11.91
C ARG A 343 -29.92 -7.71 13.03
N ARG A 344 -29.87 -8.22 14.26
CA ARG A 344 -30.49 -7.56 15.42
C ARG A 344 -29.89 -6.20 15.71
N LEU A 345 -28.54 -6.10 15.71
CA LEU A 345 -27.85 -4.85 15.97
C LEU A 345 -28.14 -3.82 14.88
N LEU A 346 -28.13 -4.20 13.59
CA LEU A 346 -28.49 -3.32 12.48
C LEU A 346 -29.94 -2.81 12.58
N SER A 347 -30.88 -3.69 12.94
CA SER A 347 -32.28 -3.26 13.16
C SER A 347 -32.39 -2.26 14.31
N SER A 348 -31.69 -2.50 15.42
CA SER A 348 -31.67 -1.57 16.56
C SER A 348 -30.96 -0.26 16.22
N ALA A 349 -29.86 -0.30 15.47
CA ALA A 349 -29.13 0.88 15.01
C ALA A 349 -29.99 1.74 14.08
N ALA A 350 -30.72 1.11 13.12
CA ALA A 350 -31.63 1.82 12.24
C ALA A 350 -32.79 2.48 13.00
N ALA A 351 -33.35 1.79 14.00
CA ALA A 351 -34.40 2.38 14.85
C ALA A 351 -33.88 3.56 15.67
N ALA A 352 -32.64 3.51 16.16
CA ALA A 352 -32.01 4.61 16.88
C ALA A 352 -31.64 5.79 15.96
N ALA A 353 -31.17 5.51 14.73
CA ALA A 353 -30.83 6.54 13.75
C ALA A 353 -32.05 7.39 13.34
N GLY A 354 -33.23 6.78 13.24
CA GLY A 354 -34.45 7.50 12.84
C GLY A 354 -34.26 8.27 11.52
N ASP A 355 -34.50 9.57 11.54
CA ASP A 355 -34.34 10.48 10.40
C ASP A 355 -32.95 11.15 10.32
N ASP A 356 -32.02 10.81 11.21
CA ASP A 356 -30.65 11.33 11.17
C ASP A 356 -29.90 10.75 9.95
N ALA A 357 -29.72 11.58 8.94
CA ALA A 357 -29.08 11.18 7.68
C ALA A 357 -27.63 10.70 7.87
N HIS A 358 -26.89 11.31 8.79
CA HIS A 358 -25.52 10.90 9.09
C HIS A 358 -25.48 9.49 9.71
N ALA A 359 -26.21 9.28 10.80
CA ALA A 359 -26.27 7.99 11.48
C ALA A 359 -26.85 6.91 10.55
N MET A 360 -27.94 7.23 9.81
CA MET A 360 -28.56 6.29 8.88
C MET A 360 -27.61 5.90 7.74
N SER A 361 -26.80 6.84 7.21
CA SER A 361 -25.82 6.53 6.15
C SER A 361 -24.84 5.43 6.59
N SER A 362 -24.32 5.56 7.81
CA SER A 362 -23.37 4.59 8.39
C SER A 362 -24.03 3.22 8.66
N VAL A 363 -25.28 3.21 9.13
CA VAL A 363 -26.06 1.97 9.34
C VAL A 363 -26.29 1.25 8.00
N ARG A 364 -26.73 1.98 6.96
CA ARG A 364 -26.97 1.43 5.61
C ARG A 364 -25.69 0.90 4.98
N ALA A 365 -24.54 1.51 5.29
CA ALA A 365 -23.25 1.04 4.81
C ALA A 365 -22.91 -0.36 5.37
N VAL A 366 -23.03 -0.56 6.69
CA VAL A 366 -22.77 -1.87 7.32
C VAL A 366 -23.84 -2.88 6.94
N GLU A 367 -25.10 -2.47 6.76
CA GLU A 367 -26.16 -3.35 6.20
C GLU A 367 -25.77 -3.81 4.78
N GLY A 368 -25.32 -2.91 3.94
CA GLY A 368 -24.86 -3.23 2.58
C GLY A 368 -23.66 -4.17 2.57
N MET A 369 -22.67 -3.94 3.45
CA MET A 369 -21.53 -4.86 3.63
C MET A 369 -22.00 -6.25 4.07
N PHE A 370 -22.87 -6.35 5.07
CA PHE A 370 -23.44 -7.58 5.57
C PHE A 370 -24.16 -8.38 4.46
N LEU A 371 -24.97 -7.70 3.64
CA LEU A 371 -25.66 -8.31 2.51
C LEU A 371 -24.68 -8.77 1.41
N ALA A 372 -23.66 -7.96 1.12
CA ALA A 372 -22.63 -8.30 0.14
C ALA A 372 -21.81 -9.52 0.57
N ASP A 373 -21.44 -9.63 1.85
CA ASP A 373 -20.70 -10.76 2.40
C ASP A 373 -21.50 -12.08 2.35
N ARG A 374 -22.80 -11.99 2.19
CA ARG A 374 -23.72 -13.13 2.04
C ARG A 374 -24.09 -13.44 0.57
N GLY A 375 -23.51 -12.68 -0.38
CA GLY A 375 -23.85 -12.83 -1.80
C GLY A 375 -25.21 -12.25 -2.20
N GLU A 376 -25.89 -11.49 -1.31
CA GLU A 376 -27.16 -10.81 -1.59
C GLU A 376 -26.93 -9.48 -2.33
N HIS A 377 -26.13 -9.53 -3.41
CA HIS A 377 -25.55 -8.35 -4.08
C HIS A 377 -26.59 -7.30 -4.51
N SER A 378 -27.74 -7.69 -5.05
CA SER A 378 -28.77 -6.73 -5.48
C SER A 378 -29.35 -5.92 -4.32
N ARG A 379 -29.49 -6.53 -3.14
CA ARG A 379 -29.92 -5.83 -1.91
C ARG A 379 -28.79 -4.98 -1.36
N ALA A 380 -27.56 -5.53 -1.35
CA ALA A 380 -26.36 -4.82 -0.93
C ALA A 380 -26.17 -3.52 -1.71
N LEU A 381 -26.26 -3.57 -3.05
CA LEU A 381 -26.11 -2.40 -3.91
C LEU A 381 -27.16 -1.31 -3.65
N ARG A 382 -28.40 -1.70 -3.32
CA ARG A 382 -29.42 -0.69 -2.91
C ARG A 382 -29.02 -0.02 -1.61
N ALA A 383 -28.73 -0.79 -0.55
CA ALA A 383 -28.34 -0.24 0.74
C ALA A 383 -27.08 0.64 0.66
N LEU A 384 -26.09 0.25 -0.16
CA LEU A 384 -24.83 0.99 -0.34
C LEU A 384 -25.04 2.28 -1.14
N ARG A 385 -25.91 2.29 -2.14
CA ARG A 385 -26.29 3.53 -2.86
C ARG A 385 -27.05 4.48 -1.97
N ASP A 386 -28.03 3.99 -1.22
CA ASP A 386 -28.75 4.80 -0.23
C ASP A 386 -27.78 5.40 0.79
N SER A 387 -26.83 4.59 1.28
CA SER A 387 -25.79 5.05 2.19
C SER A 387 -24.93 6.15 1.58
N ALA A 388 -24.44 5.98 0.35
CA ALA A 388 -23.59 6.96 -0.33
C ALA A 388 -24.34 8.28 -0.53
N GLN A 389 -25.60 8.24 -0.98
CA GLN A 389 -26.44 9.44 -1.18
C GLN A 389 -26.70 10.19 0.14
N LEU A 390 -27.02 9.47 1.22
CA LEU A 390 -27.21 10.07 2.54
C LEU A 390 -25.91 10.70 3.05
N ALA A 391 -24.78 10.00 2.88
CA ALA A 391 -23.47 10.49 3.29
C ALA A 391 -23.05 11.74 2.51
N GLU A 392 -23.24 11.77 1.19
CA GLU A 392 -22.97 12.94 0.35
C GLU A 392 -23.84 14.14 0.76
N SER A 393 -25.15 13.92 0.99
CA SER A 393 -26.05 14.97 1.43
C SER A 393 -25.71 15.57 2.80
N ALA A 394 -25.09 14.76 3.67
CA ALA A 394 -24.63 15.14 5.00
C ALA A 394 -23.18 15.65 5.01
N GLY A 395 -22.47 15.70 3.88
CA GLY A 395 -21.07 16.12 3.79
C GLY A 395 -20.04 15.10 4.33
N HIS A 396 -20.44 13.84 4.51
CA HIS A 396 -19.59 12.77 5.04
C HIS A 396 -18.92 11.95 3.92
N MET A 397 -18.02 12.57 3.21
CA MET A 397 -17.44 12.03 1.97
C MET A 397 -16.66 10.73 2.17
N ARG A 398 -15.98 10.52 3.30
CA ARG A 398 -15.32 9.23 3.61
C ARG A 398 -16.32 8.08 3.73
N GLN A 399 -17.48 8.33 4.33
CA GLN A 399 -18.55 7.32 4.42
C GLN A 399 -19.12 7.01 3.03
N ALA A 400 -19.29 8.00 2.17
CA ALA A 400 -19.68 7.80 0.77
C ALA A 400 -18.64 6.93 0.03
N ALA A 401 -17.35 7.28 0.13
CA ALA A 401 -16.26 6.51 -0.49
C ALA A 401 -16.23 5.06 -0.01
N TRP A 402 -16.45 4.82 1.29
CA TRP A 402 -16.49 3.45 1.83
C TRP A 402 -17.63 2.64 1.20
N SER A 403 -18.84 3.20 1.16
CA SER A 403 -20.02 2.55 0.59
C SER A 403 -19.86 2.26 -0.90
N ILE A 404 -19.33 3.23 -1.65
CA ILE A 404 -19.02 3.09 -3.09
C ILE A 404 -17.98 1.99 -3.31
N SER A 405 -16.95 1.89 -2.46
CA SER A 405 -15.91 0.85 -2.58
C SER A 405 -16.45 -0.56 -2.34
N ILE A 406 -17.34 -0.74 -1.37
CA ILE A 406 -18.01 -2.02 -1.12
C ILE A 406 -19.00 -2.36 -2.26
N ALA A 407 -19.67 -1.35 -2.83
CA ALA A 407 -20.52 -1.54 -4.00
C ALA A 407 -19.69 -1.99 -5.22
N SER A 408 -18.51 -1.39 -5.45
CA SER A 408 -17.57 -1.84 -6.49
C SER A 408 -17.18 -3.31 -6.31
N ARG A 409 -16.87 -3.74 -5.08
CA ARG A 409 -16.61 -5.15 -4.77
C ARG A 409 -17.80 -6.05 -5.15
N SER A 410 -19.03 -5.66 -4.81
CA SER A 410 -20.23 -6.43 -5.14
C SER A 410 -20.43 -6.54 -6.65
N LEU A 411 -20.19 -5.49 -7.40
CA LEU A 411 -20.27 -5.47 -8.87
C LEU A 411 -19.16 -6.34 -9.49
N LEU A 412 -17.93 -6.27 -8.98
CA LEU A 412 -16.82 -7.13 -9.40
C LEU A 412 -17.16 -8.61 -9.25
N LEU A 413 -17.78 -9.01 -8.13
CA LEU A 413 -18.20 -10.39 -7.87
C LEU A 413 -19.32 -10.86 -8.80
N GLN A 414 -20.19 -9.94 -9.23
CA GLN A 414 -21.24 -10.18 -10.23
C GLN A 414 -20.72 -10.14 -11.67
N ARG A 415 -19.45 -9.82 -11.89
CA ARG A 415 -18.83 -9.65 -13.23
C ARG A 415 -19.34 -8.44 -14.01
N GLU A 416 -19.92 -7.47 -13.34
CA GLU A 416 -20.31 -6.16 -13.87
C GLU A 416 -19.09 -5.23 -13.88
N LEU A 417 -18.08 -5.59 -14.70
CA LEU A 417 -16.71 -5.06 -14.57
C LEU A 417 -16.62 -3.55 -14.87
N ASP A 418 -17.33 -3.06 -15.89
CA ASP A 418 -17.28 -1.65 -16.29
C ASP A 418 -17.83 -0.74 -15.17
N THR A 419 -19.02 -1.07 -14.65
CA THR A 419 -19.63 -0.33 -13.54
C THR A 419 -18.81 -0.47 -12.26
N ALA A 420 -18.22 -1.65 -12.00
CA ALA A 420 -17.32 -1.83 -10.86
C ALA A 420 -16.10 -0.92 -10.93
N ALA A 421 -15.52 -0.74 -12.14
CA ALA A 421 -14.37 0.14 -12.35
C ALA A 421 -14.73 1.62 -12.11
N GLU A 422 -15.88 2.09 -12.60
CA GLU A 422 -16.36 3.45 -12.35
C GLU A 422 -16.50 3.74 -10.84
N TYR A 423 -17.09 2.79 -10.10
CA TYR A 423 -17.24 2.90 -8.64
C TYR A 423 -15.89 2.86 -7.91
N ALA A 424 -14.97 1.99 -8.33
CA ALA A 424 -13.63 1.93 -7.73
C ALA A 424 -12.85 3.25 -7.94
N GLU A 425 -12.89 3.81 -9.15
CA GLU A 425 -12.25 5.10 -9.46
C GLU A 425 -12.90 6.26 -8.67
N GLN A 426 -14.21 6.25 -8.54
CA GLN A 426 -14.92 7.25 -7.73
C GLN A 426 -14.49 7.18 -6.26
N ALA A 427 -14.45 5.98 -5.68
CA ALA A 427 -14.03 5.78 -4.29
C ALA A 427 -12.58 6.24 -4.06
N LEU A 428 -11.65 5.91 -4.98
CA LEU A 428 -10.25 6.33 -4.92
C LEU A 428 -10.10 7.86 -5.02
N ARG A 429 -10.86 8.53 -5.89
CA ARG A 429 -10.83 10.00 -5.99
C ARG A 429 -11.27 10.64 -4.69
N ILE A 430 -12.41 10.24 -4.13
CA ILE A 430 -12.91 10.77 -2.86
C ILE A 430 -11.92 10.50 -1.73
N ALA A 431 -11.34 9.30 -1.65
CA ALA A 431 -10.35 8.96 -0.63
C ALA A 431 -9.09 9.85 -0.73
N ALA A 432 -8.66 10.21 -1.94
CA ALA A 432 -7.54 11.13 -2.17
C ALA A 432 -7.88 12.56 -1.73
N GLU A 433 -9.06 13.08 -2.09
CA GLU A 433 -9.58 14.41 -1.70
C GLU A 433 -9.69 14.52 -0.17
N GLU A 434 -10.21 13.48 0.46
CA GLU A 434 -10.40 13.36 1.92
C GLU A 434 -9.11 12.98 2.67
N ARG A 435 -7.98 12.77 1.98
CA ARG A 435 -6.71 12.30 2.55
C ARG A 435 -6.87 11.04 3.42
N TRP A 436 -7.71 10.13 2.98
CA TRP A 436 -8.02 8.91 3.72
C TRP A 436 -7.04 7.78 3.40
N THR A 437 -5.82 7.93 3.86
CA THR A 437 -4.71 7.01 3.58
C THR A 437 -4.96 5.59 4.12
N ALA A 438 -5.60 5.48 5.28
CA ALA A 438 -5.87 4.18 5.93
C ALA A 438 -6.69 3.21 5.06
N MET A 439 -7.53 3.73 4.15
CA MET A 439 -8.42 2.90 3.32
C MET A 439 -7.87 2.60 1.92
N LEU A 440 -6.79 3.28 1.51
CA LEU A 440 -6.23 3.11 0.17
C LEU A 440 -5.86 1.66 -0.19
N PRO A 441 -5.25 0.83 0.71
CA PRO A 441 -4.89 -0.54 0.33
C PRO A 441 -6.09 -1.39 -0.09
N TRP A 442 -7.25 -1.22 0.56
CA TRP A 442 -8.49 -1.88 0.17
C TRP A 442 -8.94 -1.46 -1.24
N MET A 443 -9.07 -0.14 -1.46
CA MET A 443 -9.57 0.39 -2.73
C MET A 443 -8.64 0.06 -3.89
N GLU A 444 -7.33 0.17 -3.67
CA GLU A 444 -6.30 -0.21 -4.63
C GLU A 444 -6.32 -1.72 -4.95
N ALA A 445 -6.59 -2.58 -3.96
CA ALA A 445 -6.71 -4.01 -4.19
C ALA A 445 -7.94 -4.36 -5.04
N ILE A 446 -9.08 -3.70 -4.84
CA ILE A 446 -10.28 -3.87 -5.68
C ILE A 446 -10.01 -3.41 -7.11
N GLN A 447 -9.40 -2.24 -7.28
CA GLN A 447 -9.04 -1.74 -8.61
C GLN A 447 -8.03 -2.66 -9.32
N ALA A 448 -7.10 -3.25 -8.59
CA ALA A 448 -6.16 -4.21 -9.17
C ALA A 448 -6.83 -5.51 -9.63
N GLU A 449 -7.89 -5.97 -8.96
CA GLU A 449 -8.69 -7.11 -9.42
C GLU A 449 -9.39 -6.79 -10.76
N LEU A 450 -9.86 -5.57 -10.93
CA LEU A 450 -10.44 -5.09 -12.19
C LEU A 450 -9.38 -4.98 -13.28
N ASP A 451 -8.18 -4.44 -12.96
CA ASP A 451 -7.05 -4.40 -13.87
C ASP A 451 -6.65 -5.83 -14.33
N LEU A 452 -6.65 -6.82 -13.41
CA LEU A 452 -6.39 -8.23 -13.75
C LEU A 452 -7.49 -8.83 -14.63
N ALA A 453 -8.74 -8.49 -14.39
CA ALA A 453 -9.87 -8.97 -15.21
C ALA A 453 -9.80 -8.42 -16.63
N ASP A 454 -9.25 -7.21 -16.81
CA ASP A 454 -9.02 -6.54 -18.09
C ASP A 454 -7.68 -6.93 -18.75
N GLY A 455 -6.91 -7.83 -18.12
CA GLY A 455 -5.61 -8.28 -18.64
C GLY A 455 -4.45 -7.28 -18.45
N LYS A 456 -4.63 -6.21 -17.70
CA LYS A 456 -3.62 -5.19 -17.38
C LYS A 456 -2.71 -5.65 -16.21
N ILE A 457 -2.04 -6.81 -16.40
CA ILE A 457 -1.36 -7.54 -15.32
C ILE A 457 -0.26 -6.70 -14.67
N ASP A 458 0.57 -5.99 -15.45
CA ASP A 458 1.66 -5.18 -14.91
C ASP A 458 1.15 -3.95 -14.15
N GLN A 459 0.02 -3.38 -14.56
CA GLN A 459 -0.62 -2.28 -13.85
C GLN A 459 -1.15 -2.76 -12.49
N ALA A 460 -1.84 -3.90 -12.48
CA ALA A 460 -2.31 -4.54 -11.26
C ALA A 460 -1.16 -4.85 -10.29
N ASP A 461 -0.06 -5.42 -10.78
CA ASP A 461 1.10 -5.75 -9.95
C ASP A 461 1.73 -4.50 -9.31
N ARG A 462 1.97 -3.42 -10.09
CA ARG A 462 2.49 -2.16 -9.54
C ARG A 462 1.57 -1.56 -8.48
N ARG A 463 0.26 -1.57 -8.73
CA ARG A 463 -0.76 -1.10 -7.81
C ARG A 463 -0.75 -1.90 -6.50
N LEU A 464 -0.76 -3.23 -6.61
CA LEU A 464 -0.75 -4.14 -5.46
C LEU A 464 0.53 -4.05 -4.63
N ARG A 465 1.71 -3.87 -5.25
CA ARG A 465 2.96 -3.68 -4.51
C ARG A 465 2.94 -2.40 -3.68
N ARG A 466 2.38 -1.31 -4.21
CA ARG A 466 2.18 -0.06 -3.43
C ARG A 466 1.19 -0.27 -2.29
N ALA A 467 0.06 -0.89 -2.58
CA ALA A 467 -0.96 -1.19 -1.58
C ALA A 467 -0.44 -2.13 -0.48
N TRP A 468 0.36 -3.14 -0.85
CA TRP A 468 1.05 -4.03 0.09
C TRP A 468 2.00 -3.26 1.01
N SER A 469 2.85 -2.40 0.44
CA SER A 469 3.77 -1.58 1.23
C SER A 469 3.03 -0.68 2.22
N LEU A 470 1.94 -0.06 1.77
CA LEU A 470 1.12 0.79 2.63
C LEU A 470 0.41 -0.03 3.72
N SER A 471 -0.12 -1.21 3.42
CA SER A 471 -0.78 -2.08 4.40
C SER A 471 0.17 -2.57 5.50
N LEU A 472 1.45 -2.76 5.16
CA LEU A 472 2.50 -3.07 6.15
C LEU A 472 2.73 -1.88 7.10
N VAL A 473 2.77 -0.66 6.56
CA VAL A 473 2.93 0.58 7.36
C VAL A 473 1.76 0.78 8.31
N LEU A 474 0.54 0.55 7.81
CA LEU A 474 -0.69 0.64 8.60
C LEU A 474 -0.79 -0.45 9.68
N GLY A 475 -0.05 -1.54 9.55
CA GLY A 475 -0.15 -2.70 10.44
C GLY A 475 -1.45 -3.49 10.30
N ASP A 476 -2.19 -3.28 9.21
CA ASP A 476 -3.50 -3.88 8.97
C ASP A 476 -3.38 -5.24 8.29
N TRP A 477 -3.63 -6.31 9.05
CA TRP A 477 -3.54 -7.70 8.60
C TRP A 477 -4.55 -8.03 7.50
N CYS A 478 -5.74 -7.43 7.55
CA CYS A 478 -6.80 -7.59 6.55
C CYS A 478 -6.33 -7.09 5.18
N TRP A 479 -5.83 -5.86 5.12
CA TRP A 479 -5.31 -5.29 3.88
C TRP A 479 -4.05 -5.98 3.38
N GLN A 480 -3.20 -6.48 4.29
CA GLN A 480 -2.06 -7.32 3.93
C GLN A 480 -2.51 -8.64 3.28
N GLY A 481 -3.51 -9.31 3.84
CA GLY A 481 -4.08 -10.52 3.28
C GLY A 481 -4.65 -10.32 1.87
N MET A 482 -5.40 -9.22 1.68
CA MET A 482 -5.99 -8.88 0.39
C MET A 482 -4.96 -8.53 -0.68
N THR A 483 -4.00 -7.69 -0.36
CA THR A 483 -2.98 -7.25 -1.31
C THR A 483 -2.05 -8.40 -1.70
N ALA A 484 -1.65 -9.25 -0.74
CA ALA A 484 -0.88 -10.47 -1.02
C ALA A 484 -1.66 -11.45 -1.91
N ARG A 485 -2.98 -11.61 -1.68
CA ARG A 485 -3.86 -12.38 -2.57
C ARG A 485 -3.81 -11.87 -4.00
N GLY A 486 -3.97 -10.57 -4.18
CA GLY A 486 -3.89 -9.92 -5.50
C GLY A 486 -2.55 -10.15 -6.18
N LEU A 487 -1.42 -9.99 -5.46
CA LEU A 487 -0.06 -10.27 -5.96
C LEU A 487 0.10 -11.74 -6.39
N GLY A 488 -0.47 -12.68 -5.63
CA GLY A 488 -0.50 -14.08 -6.02
C GLY A 488 -1.26 -14.34 -7.33
N LEU A 489 -2.40 -13.70 -7.52
CA LEU A 489 -3.17 -13.79 -8.76
C LEU A 489 -2.46 -13.12 -9.95
N ALA A 490 -1.80 -11.97 -9.73
CA ALA A 490 -1.01 -11.30 -10.75
C ALA A 490 0.19 -12.16 -11.20
N ALA A 491 0.91 -12.77 -10.26
CA ALA A 491 2.00 -13.71 -10.56
C ALA A 491 1.49 -14.93 -11.34
N PHE A 492 0.35 -15.50 -10.93
CA PHE A 492 -0.27 -16.61 -11.66
C PHE A 492 -0.68 -16.23 -13.09
N ALA A 493 -1.21 -15.04 -13.29
CA ALA A 493 -1.58 -14.53 -14.61
C ALA A 493 -0.36 -14.34 -15.52
N ARG A 494 0.83 -14.04 -14.96
CA ARG A 494 2.12 -14.01 -15.69
C ARG A 494 2.69 -15.41 -15.98
N GLY A 495 2.10 -16.46 -15.38
CA GLY A 495 2.61 -17.84 -15.50
C GLY A 495 3.69 -18.19 -14.48
N ASP A 496 3.96 -17.33 -13.50
CA ASP A 496 4.91 -17.59 -12.40
C ASP A 496 4.19 -18.29 -11.24
N LEU A 497 4.04 -19.61 -11.36
CA LEU A 497 3.39 -20.43 -10.34
C LEU A 497 4.14 -20.44 -8.99
N PRO A 498 5.48 -20.54 -8.93
CA PRO A 498 6.20 -20.46 -7.67
C PRO A 498 5.98 -19.13 -6.92
N GLU A 499 6.02 -18.00 -7.63
CA GLU A 499 5.76 -16.69 -7.02
C GLU A 499 4.29 -16.58 -6.58
N ALA A 500 3.37 -17.04 -7.40
CA ALA A 500 1.94 -17.06 -7.08
C ALA A 500 1.65 -17.81 -5.76
N LEU A 501 2.24 -18.99 -5.59
CA LEU A 501 2.07 -19.79 -4.38
C LEU A 501 2.69 -19.12 -3.14
N ARG A 502 3.85 -18.50 -3.27
CA ARG A 502 4.48 -17.75 -2.16
C ARG A 502 3.57 -16.62 -1.67
N TRP A 503 3.02 -15.83 -2.58
CA TRP A 503 2.12 -14.73 -2.23
C TRP A 503 0.80 -15.21 -1.67
N LEU A 504 0.22 -16.29 -2.20
CA LEU A 504 -1.01 -16.86 -1.68
C LEU A 504 -0.83 -17.50 -0.30
N ASP A 505 0.30 -18.16 -0.05
CA ASP A 505 0.64 -18.69 1.28
C ASP A 505 0.86 -17.54 2.28
N GLU A 506 1.44 -16.39 1.85
CA GLU A 506 1.50 -15.17 2.67
C GLU A 506 0.10 -14.61 2.94
N ALA A 507 -0.76 -14.53 1.94
CA ALA A 507 -2.13 -14.07 2.10
C ALA A 507 -2.90 -14.90 3.14
N VAL A 508 -2.76 -16.22 3.10
CA VAL A 508 -3.38 -17.13 4.10
C VAL A 508 -2.83 -16.87 5.50
N ARG A 509 -1.51 -16.64 5.64
CA ARG A 509 -0.92 -16.32 6.95
C ARG A 509 -1.45 -14.99 7.51
N ARG A 510 -1.61 -13.97 6.65
CA ARG A 510 -2.11 -12.65 7.05
C ARG A 510 -3.59 -12.64 7.39
N ALA A 511 -4.38 -13.43 6.68
CA ALA A 511 -5.81 -13.58 6.92
C ALA A 511 -6.13 -14.67 7.96
N ALA A 512 -5.18 -15.12 8.79
CA ALA A 512 -5.45 -16.12 9.82
C ALA A 512 -6.39 -15.59 10.91
N GLU A 513 -7.27 -16.45 11.44
CA GLU A 513 -8.36 -16.07 12.38
C GLU A 513 -7.86 -15.44 13.70
N ASP A 514 -6.64 -15.72 14.11
CA ASP A 514 -6.00 -15.14 15.29
C ASP A 514 -5.43 -13.73 15.04
N LEU A 515 -5.20 -13.36 13.79
CA LEU A 515 -4.66 -12.07 13.37
C LEU A 515 -5.73 -11.13 12.82
N ASP A 516 -6.69 -11.69 12.06
CA ASP A 516 -7.79 -10.96 11.44
C ASP A 516 -9.09 -11.74 11.65
N ARG A 517 -10.16 -11.04 11.97
CA ARG A 517 -11.48 -11.65 12.21
C ARG A 517 -12.43 -11.52 11.03
N TYR A 518 -12.00 -10.94 9.92
CA TYR A 518 -12.89 -10.76 8.78
C TYR A 518 -13.08 -12.05 7.99
N ALA A 519 -14.08 -12.84 8.39
CA ALA A 519 -14.38 -14.17 7.84
C ALA A 519 -14.58 -14.17 6.32
N TRP A 520 -15.10 -13.08 5.73
CA TRP A 520 -15.24 -12.95 4.29
C TRP A 520 -13.87 -12.89 3.59
N ILE A 521 -12.92 -12.14 4.13
CA ILE A 521 -11.54 -12.05 3.59
C ILE A 521 -10.85 -13.42 3.66
N HIS A 522 -11.01 -14.17 4.75
CA HIS A 522 -10.46 -15.52 4.86
C HIS A 522 -10.94 -16.43 3.74
N ALA A 523 -12.27 -16.43 3.49
CA ALA A 523 -12.86 -17.22 2.42
C ALA A 523 -12.40 -16.73 1.03
N TRP A 524 -12.28 -15.42 0.83
CA TRP A 524 -11.85 -14.84 -0.44
C TRP A 524 -10.38 -15.12 -0.74
N VAL A 525 -9.51 -15.06 0.27
CA VAL A 525 -8.10 -15.48 0.15
C VAL A 525 -8.02 -16.97 -0.17
N GLN A 526 -8.77 -17.82 0.56
CA GLN A 526 -8.75 -19.26 0.34
C GLN A 526 -9.32 -19.64 -1.04
N GLU A 527 -10.30 -18.88 -1.56
CA GLU A 527 -10.83 -19.07 -2.92
C GLU A 527 -9.73 -18.84 -3.98
N ALA A 528 -8.90 -17.81 -3.82
CA ALA A 528 -7.79 -17.57 -4.74
C ALA A 528 -6.75 -18.70 -4.70
N VAL A 529 -6.47 -19.26 -3.51
CA VAL A 529 -5.65 -20.47 -3.38
C VAL A 529 -6.26 -21.63 -4.16
N CYS A 530 -7.57 -21.88 -4.00
CA CYS A 530 -8.27 -22.93 -4.74
C CYS A 530 -8.20 -22.70 -6.25
N ARG A 531 -8.42 -21.47 -6.72
CA ARG A 531 -8.34 -21.09 -8.13
C ARG A 531 -6.99 -21.48 -8.74
N VAL A 532 -5.90 -21.17 -8.06
CA VAL A 532 -4.55 -21.46 -8.53
C VAL A 532 -4.23 -22.96 -8.43
N THR A 533 -4.46 -23.57 -7.26
CA THR A 533 -4.08 -24.98 -7.03
C THR A 533 -4.90 -25.97 -7.84
N VAL A 534 -6.19 -25.71 -8.05
CA VAL A 534 -7.08 -26.51 -8.92
C VAL A 534 -6.69 -26.36 -10.38
N THR A 535 -6.46 -25.10 -10.85
CA THR A 535 -6.06 -24.86 -12.24
C THR A 535 -4.71 -25.48 -12.57
N ALA A 536 -3.74 -25.37 -11.64
CA ALA A 536 -2.42 -25.99 -11.77
C ALA A 536 -2.39 -27.49 -11.40
N ARG A 537 -3.52 -28.07 -11.00
CA ARG A 537 -3.68 -29.47 -10.58
C ARG A 537 -2.67 -29.93 -9.53
N LEU A 538 -2.45 -29.08 -8.52
CA LEU A 538 -1.49 -29.36 -7.47
C LEU A 538 -2.02 -30.45 -6.50
N PRO A 539 -1.14 -31.27 -5.89
CA PRO A 539 -1.55 -32.33 -4.97
C PRO A 539 -2.37 -31.83 -3.77
N ARG A 540 -2.15 -30.57 -3.33
CA ARG A 540 -2.88 -29.96 -2.20
C ARG A 540 -4.27 -29.44 -2.55
N ALA A 541 -4.66 -29.40 -3.84
CA ALA A 541 -5.88 -28.73 -4.30
C ALA A 541 -7.14 -29.24 -3.61
N ALA A 542 -7.29 -30.55 -3.42
CA ALA A 542 -8.44 -31.13 -2.74
C ALA A 542 -8.54 -30.68 -1.26
N ALA A 543 -7.42 -30.60 -0.56
CA ALA A 543 -7.36 -30.09 0.82
C ALA A 543 -7.70 -28.59 0.89
N ASP A 544 -7.23 -27.81 -0.09
CA ASP A 544 -7.53 -26.38 -0.18
C ASP A 544 -9.02 -26.13 -0.43
N VAL A 545 -9.66 -26.89 -1.31
CA VAL A 545 -11.12 -26.82 -1.56
C VAL A 545 -11.92 -27.21 -0.31
N THR A 546 -11.52 -28.27 0.39
CA THR A 546 -12.14 -28.66 1.66
C THR A 546 -12.04 -27.54 2.70
N ARG A 547 -10.90 -26.86 2.77
CA ARG A 547 -10.70 -25.71 3.68
C ARG A 547 -11.64 -24.55 3.33
N LEU A 548 -11.79 -24.22 2.04
CA LEU A 548 -12.74 -23.20 1.57
C LEU A 548 -14.18 -23.56 1.96
N ALA A 549 -14.60 -24.81 1.71
CA ALA A 549 -15.94 -25.27 2.06
C ALA A 549 -16.21 -25.15 3.58
N ASN A 550 -15.24 -25.51 4.41
CA ASN A 550 -15.35 -25.40 5.86
C ASN A 550 -15.43 -23.93 6.34
N LEU A 551 -14.62 -23.05 5.76
CA LEU A 551 -14.68 -21.61 6.06
C LEU A 551 -16.03 -21.03 5.68
N ALA A 552 -16.51 -21.30 4.47
CA ALA A 552 -17.78 -20.80 3.97
C ALA A 552 -18.97 -21.30 4.80
N ALA A 553 -18.96 -22.56 5.22
CA ALA A 553 -20.01 -23.14 6.06
C ALA A 553 -20.04 -22.52 7.46
N ARG A 554 -18.89 -22.35 8.12
CA ARG A 554 -18.80 -21.79 9.46
C ARG A 554 -19.24 -20.33 9.52
N SER A 555 -18.96 -19.55 8.48
CA SER A 555 -19.28 -18.12 8.39
C SER A 555 -20.54 -17.81 7.58
N HIS A 556 -21.32 -18.83 7.21
CA HIS A 556 -22.57 -18.70 6.47
C HIS A 556 -22.44 -17.88 5.19
N GLN A 557 -21.46 -18.21 4.34
CA GLN A 557 -21.16 -17.53 3.09
C GLN A 557 -21.54 -18.40 1.87
N PRO A 558 -22.80 -18.35 1.39
CA PRO A 558 -23.30 -19.25 0.34
C PRO A 558 -22.56 -19.09 -0.99
N GLU A 559 -22.07 -17.89 -1.31
CA GLU A 559 -21.28 -17.66 -2.53
C GLU A 559 -20.00 -18.51 -2.52
N PHE A 560 -19.25 -18.52 -1.42
CA PHE A 560 -18.03 -19.32 -1.32
C PHE A 560 -18.32 -20.82 -1.19
N THR A 561 -19.48 -21.21 -0.66
CA THR A 561 -19.94 -22.60 -0.72
C THR A 561 -20.10 -23.05 -2.17
N THR A 562 -20.81 -22.25 -2.98
CA THR A 562 -20.98 -22.54 -4.42
C THR A 562 -19.65 -22.56 -5.17
N ARG A 563 -18.71 -21.63 -4.86
CA ARG A 563 -17.37 -21.63 -5.47
C ARG A 563 -16.55 -22.86 -5.07
N ALA A 564 -16.65 -23.32 -3.82
CA ALA A 564 -16.00 -24.56 -3.37
C ALA A 564 -16.53 -25.78 -4.14
N GLU A 565 -17.86 -25.87 -4.37
CA GLU A 565 -18.50 -26.91 -5.19
C GLU A 565 -17.99 -26.85 -6.64
N GLN A 566 -17.91 -25.66 -7.24
CA GLN A 566 -17.34 -25.47 -8.59
C GLN A 566 -15.89 -25.94 -8.68
N HIS A 567 -15.05 -25.60 -7.70
CA HIS A 567 -13.67 -26.08 -7.64
C HIS A 567 -13.58 -27.60 -7.45
N CYS A 568 -14.48 -28.19 -6.66
CA CYS A 568 -14.57 -29.64 -6.51
C CYS A 568 -14.92 -30.32 -7.85
N MET A 569 -15.90 -29.78 -8.57
CA MET A 569 -16.26 -30.29 -9.91
C MET A 569 -15.11 -30.16 -10.90
N ALA A 570 -14.35 -29.04 -10.85
CA ALA A 570 -13.20 -28.85 -11.71
C ALA A 570 -12.05 -29.85 -11.44
N LEU A 571 -11.89 -30.29 -10.18
CA LEU A 571 -10.91 -31.33 -9.82
C LEU A 571 -11.31 -32.70 -10.39
N LEU A 572 -12.63 -33.01 -10.44
CA LEU A 572 -13.16 -34.27 -10.96
C LEU A 572 -13.18 -34.31 -12.49
N ALA A 573 -13.18 -33.15 -13.17
CA ALA A 573 -13.20 -33.08 -14.63
C ALA A 573 -11.86 -33.56 -15.23
N PRO A 574 -11.91 -34.31 -16.39
CA PRO A 574 -10.68 -34.68 -17.08
C PRO A 574 -9.92 -33.44 -17.57
N PRO A 575 -8.56 -33.51 -17.68
CA PRO A 575 -7.75 -32.36 -18.12
C PRO A 575 -8.13 -31.95 -19.53
N THR A 576 -8.54 -30.69 -19.70
CA THR A 576 -8.77 -30.13 -21.05
C THR A 576 -7.44 -29.87 -21.76
N SER A 577 -7.39 -30.11 -23.09
CA SER A 577 -6.16 -29.95 -23.90
C SER A 577 -5.56 -28.53 -23.86
N ALA A 578 -6.33 -27.51 -23.46
CA ALA A 578 -5.88 -26.14 -23.26
C ALA A 578 -5.09 -25.95 -21.95
N ALA A 579 -5.43 -26.70 -20.88
CA ALA A 579 -4.71 -26.68 -19.61
C ALA A 579 -3.30 -27.28 -19.75
N MET A 580 -3.14 -28.29 -20.60
CA MET A 580 -1.81 -28.91 -20.86
C MET A 580 -0.82 -27.98 -21.59
N ARG A 581 -1.28 -26.97 -22.33
CA ARG A 581 -0.38 -26.03 -23.05
C ARG A 581 0.15 -24.89 -22.18
N ARG A 582 -0.46 -24.60 -21.04
CA ARG A 582 -0.05 -23.50 -20.14
C ARG A 582 0.90 -23.92 -19.01
N VAL A 583 1.04 -25.23 -18.76
CA VAL A 583 1.95 -25.77 -17.75
C VAL A 583 3.10 -26.50 -18.46
N ARG A 584 3.99 -25.78 -19.13
CA ARG A 584 5.34 -26.29 -19.35
C ARG A 584 6.17 -25.93 -18.13
N LEU A 585 6.28 -26.88 -17.21
CA LEU A 585 7.36 -26.89 -16.22
C LEU A 585 8.70 -26.91 -16.99
N PRO A 586 9.71 -26.12 -16.57
CA PRO A 586 11.05 -26.35 -17.08
C PRO A 586 11.46 -27.78 -16.67
N ALA A 587 11.97 -28.56 -17.64
CA ALA A 587 12.55 -29.86 -17.37
C ALA A 587 13.66 -29.69 -16.33
N ASN A 588 13.59 -30.47 -15.27
CA ASN A 588 14.69 -30.62 -14.33
C ASN A 588 15.95 -31.09 -15.08
N PRO A 589 17.15 -30.53 -14.77
CA PRO A 589 18.41 -31.06 -15.25
C PRO A 589 18.75 -32.41 -14.62
#